data_c5bb40f042cc1e358439016d63af988e
#
_entry.id   c5bb40f042cc1e358439016d63af988e
#
_cell.length_a   1.000
_cell.length_b   1.000
_cell.length_c   1.000
_cell.angle_alpha   90.00
_cell.angle_beta   90.00
_cell.angle_gamma   90.00
#
_symmetry.space_group_name_H-M   'P 1'
#
loop_
_entity.id
_entity.type
_entity.pdbx_description
1 polymer ?
#
loop_
_entity_poly.entity_id
_entity_poly.type
_entity_poly.pdbx_seq_one_letter_code
_entity_poly.pdbx_strand_id
1 'polypeptide(L)'
;MERYSQGGLIMTIEEAIINRHSVRAYKNMLLAEDAANEIENKIKELNAKGHLHMQLIQNEPRAFQCMLAKYGKFRNVSNYIVMAGKKTAGLDERIGYYGEQLVLSAQMAGLNTCWVGQSYSKVPGTYVLDDGEVIRAYISIGYGETPGVSHKIKRMEQVSNVDDAVPEWFKKGVEAALFAPTAVNQQKFYFEYMNVDGVSPAKVRAVNKFSLVGFTKMDLGIAKCHFEIGAGKENFTWAE
;
A
#
# COMPACT_ATOMS: atom_id res chain seq x y z
N MET A 1 2.21 -20.77 -2.74
CA MET A 1 2.10 -21.05 -1.30
C MET A 1 3.52 -21.29 -0.79
N GLU A 2 4.24 -20.23 -0.47
CA GLU A 2 5.65 -20.29 -0.04
C GLU A 2 5.71 -20.20 1.47
N ARG A 3 6.41 -21.17 2.07
CA ARG A 3 6.53 -21.34 3.52
C ARG A 3 7.84 -20.71 3.98
N TYR A 4 7.76 -19.78 4.91
CA TYR A 4 8.92 -19.30 5.65
C TYR A 4 8.88 -19.87 7.07
N SER A 5 9.86 -20.69 7.43
CA SER A 5 9.98 -21.32 8.73
C SER A 5 11.09 -20.68 9.53
N GLN A 6 10.74 -19.98 10.57
CA GLN A 6 11.42 -20.03 11.87
C GLN A 6 10.31 -20.02 12.93
N GLY A 7 9.92 -21.18 13.42
CA GLY A 7 9.22 -21.42 14.70
C GLY A 7 8.02 -20.56 15.14
N GLY A 8 7.48 -19.67 14.30
CA GLY A 8 6.33 -18.81 14.57
C GLY A 8 5.22 -19.06 13.55
N LEU A 9 3.99 -18.86 13.97
CA LEU A 9 2.83 -18.89 13.06
C LEU A 9 3.11 -18.00 11.85
N ILE A 10 2.95 -18.56 10.64
CA ILE A 10 3.08 -17.81 9.37
C ILE A 10 1.89 -16.85 9.30
N MET A 11 2.14 -15.55 9.29
CA MET A 11 1.12 -14.52 9.13
C MET A 11 0.45 -14.66 7.76
N THR A 12 -0.88 -14.74 7.72
CA THR A 12 -1.63 -14.71 6.46
C THR A 12 -1.73 -13.29 5.92
N ILE A 13 -2.14 -13.13 4.66
CA ILE A 13 -2.29 -11.81 4.06
C ILE A 13 -3.45 -11.02 4.70
N GLU A 14 -4.50 -11.71 5.14
CA GLU A 14 -5.63 -11.13 5.86
C GLU A 14 -5.18 -10.62 7.24
N GLU A 15 -4.36 -11.39 7.93
CA GLU A 15 -3.73 -10.95 9.18
C GLU A 15 -2.80 -9.77 8.97
N ALA A 16 -2.06 -9.73 7.85
CA ALA A 16 -1.21 -8.60 7.50
C ALA A 16 -2.02 -7.32 7.28
N ILE A 17 -3.18 -7.39 6.63
CA ILE A 17 -4.12 -6.26 6.46
C ILE A 17 -4.51 -5.66 7.82
N ILE A 18 -4.86 -6.50 8.78
CA ILE A 18 -5.34 -6.07 10.10
C ILE A 18 -4.18 -5.53 10.96
N ASN A 19 -3.02 -6.19 10.93
CA ASN A 19 -1.88 -5.88 11.81
C ASN A 19 -0.95 -4.80 11.25
N ARG A 20 -1.06 -4.46 9.96
CA ARG A 20 -0.25 -3.43 9.32
C ARG A 20 -0.66 -2.02 9.80
N HIS A 21 0.25 -1.31 10.41
CA HIS A 21 0.07 0.09 10.79
C HIS A 21 1.19 0.96 10.23
N SER A 22 0.92 2.27 10.11
CA SER A 22 1.94 3.24 9.68
C SER A 22 2.95 3.47 10.80
N VAL A 23 4.17 2.96 10.63
CA VAL A 23 5.28 3.11 11.58
C VAL A 23 6.26 4.18 11.08
N ARG A 24 6.61 5.14 11.92
CA ARG A 24 7.48 6.28 11.59
C ARG A 24 8.75 6.33 12.42
N ALA A 25 8.85 5.48 13.44
CA ALA A 25 10.04 5.39 14.31
C ALA A 25 10.61 3.97 14.22
N TYR A 26 11.86 3.87 13.81
CA TYR A 26 12.52 2.62 13.54
C TYR A 26 13.69 2.38 14.48
N LYS A 27 13.99 1.12 14.74
CA LYS A 27 15.24 0.69 15.40
C LYS A 27 16.41 1.00 14.46
N ASN A 28 17.53 1.40 15.02
CA ASN A 28 18.77 1.58 14.26
C ASN A 28 19.40 0.22 13.94
N MET A 29 18.81 -0.49 13.00
CA MET A 29 19.19 -1.83 12.57
C MET A 29 19.21 -1.93 11.06
N LEU A 30 20.16 -2.68 10.52
CA LEU A 30 20.14 -3.06 9.10
C LEU A 30 18.97 -4.01 8.82
N LEU A 31 18.46 -3.99 7.62
CA LEU A 31 17.58 -5.08 7.17
C LEU A 31 18.38 -6.38 7.14
N ALA A 32 17.79 -7.46 7.65
CA ALA A 32 18.37 -8.79 7.48
C ALA A 32 18.46 -9.10 5.98
N GLU A 33 19.51 -9.76 5.57
CA GLU A 33 19.78 -10.05 4.15
C GLU A 33 18.61 -10.79 3.49
N ASP A 34 18.08 -11.81 4.17
CA ASP A 34 16.92 -12.56 3.67
C ASP A 34 15.69 -11.69 3.48
N ALA A 35 15.38 -10.79 4.43
CA ALA A 35 14.26 -9.88 4.33
C ALA A 35 14.47 -8.84 3.21
N ALA A 36 15.68 -8.31 3.05
CA ALA A 36 16.01 -7.39 1.96
C ALA A 36 15.86 -8.07 0.60
N ASN A 37 16.39 -9.28 0.45
CA ASN A 37 16.28 -10.08 -0.78
C ASN A 37 14.82 -10.42 -1.12
N GLU A 38 14.00 -10.73 -0.13
CA GLU A 38 12.56 -10.97 -0.31
C GLU A 38 11.87 -9.72 -0.87
N ILE A 39 12.11 -8.56 -0.26
CA ILE A 39 11.54 -7.28 -0.72
C ILE A 39 12.02 -6.93 -2.14
N GLU A 40 13.30 -7.11 -2.44
CA GLU A 40 13.84 -6.85 -3.79
C GLU A 40 13.23 -7.78 -4.86
N ASN A 41 13.06 -9.06 -4.54
CA ASN A 41 12.41 -10.01 -5.45
C ASN A 41 10.94 -9.65 -5.67
N LYS A 42 10.24 -9.24 -4.61
CA LYS A 42 8.86 -8.75 -4.71
C LYS A 42 8.77 -7.46 -5.54
N ILE A 43 9.70 -6.54 -5.37
CA ILE A 43 9.80 -5.32 -6.20
C ILE A 43 9.95 -5.69 -7.68
N LYS A 44 10.86 -6.62 -8.03
CA LYS A 44 11.05 -7.06 -9.43
C LYS A 44 9.76 -7.62 -10.03
N GLU A 45 9.08 -8.50 -9.29
CA GLU A 45 7.78 -9.08 -9.70
C GLU A 45 6.74 -7.97 -9.96
N LEU A 46 6.57 -7.06 -9.00
CA LEU A 46 5.53 -6.04 -9.05
C LEU A 46 5.84 -4.92 -10.06
N ASN A 47 7.11 -4.60 -10.27
CA ASN A 47 7.54 -3.69 -11.34
C ASN A 47 7.14 -4.23 -12.71
N ALA A 48 7.38 -5.53 -12.97
CA ALA A 48 7.00 -6.17 -14.22
C ALA A 48 5.47 -6.14 -14.43
N LYS A 49 4.69 -6.49 -13.41
CA LYS A 49 3.22 -6.51 -13.47
C LYS A 49 2.59 -5.12 -13.59
N GLY A 50 3.14 -4.14 -12.87
CA GLY A 50 2.60 -2.79 -12.77
C GLY A 50 3.16 -1.81 -13.80
N HIS A 51 4.16 -2.23 -14.59
CA HIS A 51 4.96 -1.31 -15.42
C HIS A 51 5.47 -0.12 -14.59
N LEU A 52 6.09 -0.43 -13.44
CA LEU A 52 6.62 0.51 -12.47
C LEU A 52 8.15 0.41 -12.40
N HIS A 53 8.77 1.36 -11.70
CA HIS A 53 10.20 1.37 -11.42
C HIS A 53 10.43 1.63 -9.91
N MET A 54 9.89 0.76 -9.07
CA MET A 54 10.12 0.80 -7.64
C MET A 54 11.54 0.32 -7.32
N GLN A 55 12.21 0.95 -6.35
CA GLN A 55 13.58 0.62 -5.96
C GLN A 55 13.73 0.66 -4.45
N LEU A 56 14.30 -0.39 -3.84
CA LEU A 56 14.68 -0.41 -2.43
C LEU A 56 16.02 0.33 -2.26
N ILE A 57 16.03 1.31 -1.37
CA ILE A 57 17.23 2.05 -0.97
C ILE A 57 17.54 1.69 0.47
N GLN A 58 18.75 1.21 0.73
CA GLN A 58 19.19 0.79 2.04
C GLN A 58 20.31 1.68 2.57
N ASN A 59 20.35 1.85 3.90
CA ASN A 59 21.40 2.59 4.60
C ASN A 59 21.57 4.04 4.14
N GLU A 60 20.49 4.69 3.78
CA GLU A 60 20.46 6.06 3.27
C GLU A 60 19.51 6.94 4.12
N PRO A 61 19.99 7.55 5.20
CA PRO A 61 19.12 8.33 6.09
C PRO A 61 18.79 9.73 5.59
N ARG A 62 19.52 10.29 4.62
CA ARG A 62 19.40 11.70 4.19
C ARG A 62 18.00 12.04 3.69
N ALA A 63 17.30 11.09 3.06
CA ALA A 63 15.94 11.30 2.59
C ALA A 63 14.97 11.73 3.72
N PHE A 64 15.21 11.26 4.95
CA PHE A 64 14.35 11.51 6.11
C PHE A 64 14.97 12.43 7.17
N GLN A 65 16.09 13.09 6.86
CA GLN A 65 16.71 14.08 7.75
C GLN A 65 16.20 15.51 7.55
N CYS A 66 15.33 15.74 6.58
CA CYS A 66 14.75 17.05 6.29
C CYS A 66 13.72 17.50 7.35
N MET A 67 13.43 18.80 7.36
CA MET A 67 12.47 19.41 8.30
C MET A 67 11.07 18.79 8.14
N LEU A 68 10.62 18.50 6.93
CA LEU A 68 9.31 17.89 6.67
C LEU A 68 9.22 16.47 7.25
N ALA A 69 10.29 15.69 7.20
CA ALA A 69 10.34 14.37 7.82
C ALA A 69 10.24 14.46 9.35
N LYS A 70 10.94 15.43 9.96
CA LYS A 70 10.84 15.70 11.39
C LYS A 70 9.41 16.11 11.80
N TYR A 71 8.78 16.99 11.03
CA TYR A 71 7.38 17.35 11.22
C TYR A 71 6.45 16.14 11.09
N GLY A 72 6.71 15.23 10.14
CA GLY A 72 6.04 13.94 9.98
C GLY A 72 6.36 12.92 11.08
N LYS A 73 7.19 13.29 12.09
CA LYS A 73 7.63 12.45 13.22
C LYS A 73 8.44 11.21 12.80
N PHE A 74 9.12 11.28 11.65
CA PHE A 74 10.01 10.21 11.21
C PHE A 74 11.30 10.22 12.03
N ARG A 75 11.72 9.05 12.52
CA ARG A 75 12.95 8.83 13.29
C ARG A 75 13.66 7.56 12.83
N ASN A 76 14.98 7.64 12.70
CA ASN A 76 15.85 6.52 12.35
C ASN A 76 15.44 5.79 11.06
N VAL A 77 14.86 6.51 10.10
CA VAL A 77 14.57 5.95 8.78
C VAL A 77 15.86 5.94 7.97
N SER A 78 16.40 4.76 7.69
CA SER A 78 17.58 4.57 6.84
C SER A 78 17.29 3.70 5.62
N ASN A 79 16.11 3.09 5.56
CA ASN A 79 15.71 2.29 4.42
C ASN A 79 14.34 2.76 3.93
N TYR A 80 14.18 2.82 2.61
CA TYR A 80 12.92 3.25 2.00
C TYR A 80 12.81 2.70 0.58
N ILE A 81 11.58 2.66 0.07
CA ILE A 81 11.30 2.27 -1.30
C ILE A 81 10.89 3.52 -2.07
N VAL A 82 11.57 3.79 -3.18
CA VAL A 82 11.23 4.85 -4.11
C VAL A 82 10.09 4.34 -5.00
N MET A 83 8.95 5.02 -4.99
CA MET A 83 7.78 4.68 -5.78
C MET A 83 7.77 5.51 -7.06
N ALA A 84 8.28 4.94 -8.15
CA ALA A 84 8.46 5.62 -9.43
C ALA A 84 7.86 4.84 -10.60
N GLY A 85 7.69 5.54 -11.71
CA GLY A 85 7.28 4.98 -12.99
C GLY A 85 7.04 6.06 -14.04
N LYS A 86 6.78 5.66 -15.29
CA LYS A 86 6.49 6.59 -16.39
C LYS A 86 5.25 7.41 -16.12
N LYS A 87 5.35 8.73 -16.31
CA LYS A 87 4.27 9.69 -16.13
C LYS A 87 3.15 9.47 -17.16
N THR A 88 2.25 8.57 -16.84
CA THR A 88 1.08 8.19 -17.68
C THR A 88 -0.21 8.29 -16.88
N ALA A 89 -1.35 8.29 -17.57
CA ALA A 89 -2.65 8.15 -16.90
C ALA A 89 -2.67 6.86 -16.05
N GLY A 90 -3.26 6.94 -14.85
CA GLY A 90 -3.35 5.79 -13.94
C GLY A 90 -2.06 5.42 -13.18
N LEU A 91 -0.94 6.16 -13.35
CA LEU A 91 0.30 5.86 -12.62
C LEU A 91 0.08 5.84 -11.10
N ASP A 92 -0.60 6.85 -10.55
CA ASP A 92 -0.82 6.95 -9.10
C ASP A 92 -1.62 5.76 -8.57
N GLU A 93 -2.65 5.34 -9.28
CA GLU A 93 -3.46 4.18 -8.90
C GLU A 93 -2.64 2.88 -8.96
N ARG A 94 -1.85 2.68 -10.02
CA ARG A 94 -0.95 1.51 -10.11
C ARG A 94 0.10 1.50 -8.99
N ILE A 95 0.71 2.65 -8.70
CA ILE A 95 1.65 2.78 -7.57
C ILE A 95 0.96 2.40 -6.26
N GLY A 96 -0.25 2.88 -6.01
CA GLY A 96 -1.02 2.51 -4.83
C GLY A 96 -1.30 1.00 -4.76
N TYR A 97 -1.81 0.43 -5.85
CA TYR A 97 -2.20 -0.98 -5.92
C TYR A 97 -1.02 -1.96 -5.75
N TYR A 98 0.05 -1.75 -6.51
CA TYR A 98 1.23 -2.62 -6.45
C TYR A 98 2.13 -2.31 -5.25
N GLY A 99 2.21 -1.05 -4.85
CA GLY A 99 2.96 -0.66 -3.66
C GLY A 99 2.35 -1.21 -2.38
N GLU A 100 1.03 -1.33 -2.30
CA GLU A 100 0.40 -1.91 -1.11
C GLU A 100 0.62 -3.43 -1.03
N GLN A 101 0.65 -4.15 -2.14
CA GLN A 101 1.07 -5.56 -2.16
C GLN A 101 2.48 -5.74 -1.56
N LEU A 102 3.39 -4.80 -1.86
CA LEU A 102 4.73 -4.79 -1.30
C LEU A 102 4.73 -4.48 0.20
N VAL A 103 3.90 -3.53 0.64
CA VAL A 103 3.69 -3.18 2.05
C VAL A 103 3.19 -4.37 2.86
N LEU A 104 2.21 -5.11 2.33
CA LEU A 104 1.68 -6.31 2.97
C LEU A 104 2.72 -7.44 3.01
N SER A 105 3.51 -7.62 1.94
CA SER A 105 4.64 -8.58 1.94
C SER A 105 5.67 -8.21 3.00
N ALA A 106 6.00 -6.93 3.15
CA ALA A 106 6.91 -6.45 4.19
C ALA A 106 6.37 -6.73 5.60
N GLN A 107 5.06 -6.54 5.83
CA GLN A 107 4.41 -6.87 7.10
C GLN A 107 4.52 -8.38 7.41
N MET A 108 4.29 -9.23 6.41
CA MET A 108 4.43 -10.70 6.55
C MET A 108 5.88 -11.12 6.82
N ALA A 109 6.86 -10.39 6.29
CA ALA A 109 8.28 -10.57 6.55
C ALA A 109 8.74 -9.97 7.90
N GLY A 110 7.83 -9.48 8.75
CA GLY A 110 8.15 -8.88 10.06
C GLY A 110 8.72 -7.47 9.99
N LEU A 111 8.61 -6.79 8.85
CA LEU A 111 9.01 -5.40 8.66
C LEU A 111 7.81 -4.46 8.82
N ASN A 112 8.09 -3.26 9.29
CA ASN A 112 7.09 -2.21 9.37
C ASN A 112 7.32 -1.16 8.28
N THR A 113 6.24 -0.50 7.86
CA THR A 113 6.27 0.46 6.77
C THR A 113 5.44 1.71 7.06
N CYS A 114 5.67 2.76 6.28
CA CYS A 114 4.77 3.91 6.20
C CYS A 114 4.82 4.52 4.80
N TRP A 115 3.66 4.74 4.20
CA TRP A 115 3.53 5.56 2.99
C TRP A 115 3.87 7.02 3.28
N VAL A 116 4.68 7.63 2.40
CA VAL A 116 5.17 9.00 2.56
C VAL A 116 5.00 9.77 1.26
N GLY A 117 4.00 10.65 1.21
CA GLY A 117 3.70 11.44 0.00
C GLY A 117 4.60 12.68 -0.17
N GLN A 118 4.98 13.35 0.94
CA GLN A 118 5.67 14.64 0.89
C GLN A 118 6.75 14.83 1.96
N SER A 119 6.75 14.04 3.03
CA SER A 119 7.65 14.25 4.17
C SER A 119 9.01 13.57 3.99
N TYR A 120 9.65 13.81 2.83
CA TYR A 120 10.98 13.31 2.49
C TYR A 120 11.72 14.29 1.57
N SER A 121 13.04 14.12 1.46
CA SER A 121 13.86 14.76 0.45
C SER A 121 14.30 13.75 -0.61
N LYS A 122 14.33 14.16 -1.86
CA LYS A 122 14.96 13.37 -2.92
C LYS A 122 16.46 13.42 -2.72
N VAL A 123 17.12 12.26 -2.81
CA VAL A 123 18.58 12.13 -2.69
C VAL A 123 19.14 11.65 -4.04
N PRO A 124 19.56 12.56 -4.92
CA PRO A 124 20.12 12.18 -6.22
C PRO A 124 21.31 11.22 -6.07
N GLY A 125 21.39 10.26 -7.00
CA GLY A 125 22.48 9.25 -7.03
C GLY A 125 22.19 8.01 -6.18
N THR A 126 21.08 7.95 -5.42
CA THR A 126 20.71 6.76 -4.65
C THR A 126 19.69 5.88 -5.38
N TYR A 127 19.05 6.39 -6.40
CA TYR A 127 18.12 5.71 -7.28
C TYR A 127 18.32 6.14 -8.73
N VAL A 128 17.80 5.38 -9.66
CA VAL A 128 17.82 5.66 -11.09
C VAL A 128 16.41 5.94 -11.59
N LEU A 129 16.25 6.91 -12.46
CA LEU A 129 15.01 7.15 -13.19
C LEU A 129 15.31 7.12 -14.69
N ASP A 130 14.49 6.37 -15.42
CA ASP A 130 14.53 6.39 -16.87
C ASP A 130 13.83 7.66 -17.42
N ASP A 131 14.03 7.93 -18.69
CA ASP A 131 13.44 9.11 -19.33
C ASP A 131 11.90 9.08 -19.22
N GLY A 132 11.31 10.20 -18.79
CA GLY A 132 9.88 10.35 -18.58
C GLY A 132 9.33 9.72 -17.28
N GLU A 133 10.18 9.20 -16.40
CA GLU A 133 9.77 8.70 -15.09
C GLU A 133 9.68 9.79 -14.03
N VAL A 134 8.79 9.58 -13.09
CA VAL A 134 8.57 10.48 -11.95
C VAL A 134 8.39 9.70 -10.66
N ILE A 135 8.93 10.23 -9.57
CA ILE A 135 8.69 9.73 -8.21
C ILE A 135 7.36 10.31 -7.72
N ARG A 136 6.49 9.43 -7.17
CA ARG A 136 5.17 9.82 -6.66
C ARG A 136 5.06 9.74 -5.14
N ALA A 137 5.80 8.84 -4.52
CA ALA A 137 5.84 8.66 -3.08
C ALA A 137 7.12 7.92 -2.69
N TYR A 138 7.40 7.87 -1.38
CA TYR A 138 8.29 6.91 -0.77
C TYR A 138 7.49 6.00 0.17
N ILE A 139 8.03 4.82 0.47
CA ILE A 139 7.58 3.97 1.57
C ILE A 139 8.78 3.79 2.48
N SER A 140 8.73 4.30 3.72
CA SER A 140 9.76 3.96 4.71
C SER A 140 9.58 2.51 5.17
N ILE A 141 10.70 1.78 5.37
CA ILE A 141 10.69 0.34 5.69
C ILE A 141 11.77 0.01 6.70
N GLY A 142 11.51 -0.90 7.63
CA GLY A 142 12.47 -1.36 8.63
C GLY A 142 11.81 -2.01 9.83
N TYR A 143 12.58 -2.23 10.88
CA TYR A 143 12.09 -2.74 12.15
C TYR A 143 11.59 -1.60 13.02
N GLY A 144 10.30 -1.54 13.28
CA GLY A 144 9.68 -0.50 14.09
C GLY A 144 10.08 -0.54 15.54
N GLU A 145 10.18 0.64 16.21
CA GLU A 145 10.30 0.72 17.66
C GLU A 145 9.04 0.18 18.35
N THR A 146 7.89 0.31 17.69
CA THR A 146 6.59 -0.25 18.07
C THR A 146 5.88 -0.80 16.84
N PRO A 147 4.87 -1.65 17.00
CA PRO A 147 4.08 -2.14 15.86
C PRO A 147 3.19 -1.05 15.22
N GLY A 148 3.18 0.17 15.74
CA GLY A 148 2.27 1.23 15.35
C GLY A 148 0.91 1.11 16.06
N VAL A 149 -0.05 1.92 15.59
CA VAL A 149 -1.41 1.93 16.15
C VAL A 149 -2.43 1.92 15.01
N SER A 150 -3.57 1.27 15.26
CA SER A 150 -4.67 1.24 14.30
C SER A 150 -5.23 2.65 14.06
N HIS A 151 -5.70 2.90 12.88
CA HIS A 151 -6.38 4.14 12.54
C HIS A 151 -7.90 4.00 12.72
N LYS A 152 -8.58 5.14 12.82
CA LYS A 152 -10.05 5.16 12.82
C LYS A 152 -10.57 4.78 11.43
N ILE A 153 -11.49 3.84 11.36
CA ILE A 153 -12.17 3.42 10.13
C ILE A 153 -13.55 4.09 10.02
N LYS A 154 -13.98 4.31 8.81
CA LYS A 154 -15.35 4.73 8.50
C LYS A 154 -16.33 3.56 8.58
N ARG A 155 -17.62 3.84 8.60
CA ARG A 155 -18.63 2.81 8.40
C ARG A 155 -18.68 2.41 6.92
N MET A 156 -19.07 1.17 6.63
CA MET A 156 -19.10 0.61 5.28
C MET A 156 -19.99 1.43 4.33
N GLU A 157 -21.13 1.91 4.82
CA GLU A 157 -22.10 2.70 4.04
C GLU A 157 -21.54 4.08 3.62
N GLN A 158 -20.48 4.56 4.26
CA GLN A 158 -19.82 5.81 3.89
C GLN A 158 -18.85 5.64 2.71
N VAL A 159 -18.41 4.40 2.46
CA VAL A 159 -17.41 4.05 1.45
C VAL A 159 -17.90 3.03 0.42
N SER A 160 -19.17 2.64 0.49
CA SER A 160 -19.79 1.71 -0.46
C SER A 160 -21.30 1.85 -0.50
N ASN A 161 -21.94 1.20 -1.47
CA ASN A 161 -23.38 1.01 -1.54
C ASN A 161 -23.83 -0.30 -0.87
N VAL A 162 -23.13 -0.69 0.20
CA VAL A 162 -23.48 -1.91 0.96
C VAL A 162 -24.89 -1.81 1.54
N ASP A 163 -25.65 -2.88 1.38
CA ASP A 163 -26.97 -3.13 1.96
C ASP A 163 -27.14 -4.63 2.26
N ASP A 164 -28.34 -5.04 2.60
CA ASP A 164 -28.63 -6.46 2.90
C ASP A 164 -28.63 -7.34 1.63
N ALA A 165 -28.79 -6.77 0.45
CA ALA A 165 -28.90 -7.49 -0.81
C ALA A 165 -27.54 -7.77 -1.48
N VAL A 166 -26.46 -7.04 -1.09
CA VAL A 166 -25.14 -7.30 -1.67
C VAL A 166 -24.55 -8.62 -1.16
N PRO A 167 -23.76 -9.33 -1.98
CA PRO A 167 -23.18 -10.61 -1.58
C PRO A 167 -22.13 -10.44 -0.49
N GLU A 168 -21.92 -11.48 0.32
CA GLU A 168 -21.01 -11.48 1.46
C GLU A 168 -19.55 -11.19 1.07
N TRP A 169 -19.11 -11.67 -0.11
CA TRP A 169 -17.77 -11.37 -0.59
C TRP A 169 -17.54 -9.85 -0.82
N PHE A 170 -18.58 -9.12 -1.24
CA PHE A 170 -18.48 -7.66 -1.40
C PHE A 170 -18.32 -6.96 -0.05
N LYS A 171 -19.08 -7.38 0.97
CA LYS A 171 -18.95 -6.89 2.35
C LYS A 171 -17.53 -7.10 2.88
N LYS A 172 -16.98 -8.32 2.72
CA LYS A 172 -15.59 -8.64 3.10
C LYS A 172 -14.56 -7.78 2.36
N GLY A 173 -14.77 -7.52 1.07
CA GLY A 173 -13.94 -6.61 0.29
C GLY A 173 -13.93 -5.19 0.85
N VAL A 174 -15.12 -4.65 1.18
CA VAL A 174 -15.25 -3.32 1.80
C VAL A 174 -14.60 -3.27 3.18
N GLU A 175 -14.81 -4.30 4.01
CA GLU A 175 -14.17 -4.42 5.34
C GLU A 175 -12.63 -4.37 5.21
N ALA A 176 -12.05 -5.17 4.33
CA ALA A 176 -10.61 -5.16 4.09
C ALA A 176 -10.12 -3.78 3.61
N ALA A 177 -10.85 -3.13 2.70
CA ALA A 177 -10.52 -1.81 2.19
C ALA A 177 -10.53 -0.72 3.27
N LEU A 178 -11.31 -0.85 4.33
CA LEU A 178 -11.32 0.10 5.45
C LEU A 178 -10.00 0.10 6.24
N PHE A 179 -9.19 -0.98 6.17
CA PHE A 179 -7.84 -1.04 6.75
C PHE A 179 -6.76 -0.45 5.83
N ALA A 180 -7.10 -0.08 4.60
CA ALA A 180 -6.16 0.52 3.65
C ALA A 180 -5.58 1.84 4.20
N PRO A 181 -4.24 2.02 4.20
CA PRO A 181 -3.65 3.30 4.57
C PRO A 181 -3.97 4.35 3.50
N THR A 182 -4.46 5.49 3.93
CA THR A 182 -4.74 6.62 3.03
C THR A 182 -4.07 7.89 3.55
N ALA A 183 -3.81 8.84 2.66
CA ALA A 183 -3.21 10.12 3.02
C ALA A 183 -4.03 10.78 4.14
N VAL A 184 -3.38 11.12 5.26
CA VAL A 184 -4.01 11.66 6.50
C VAL A 184 -5.25 10.91 6.98
N ASN A 185 -5.35 9.63 6.66
CA ASN A 185 -6.50 8.76 6.94
C ASN A 185 -7.83 9.30 6.34
N GLN A 186 -7.77 9.90 5.16
CA GLN A 186 -8.94 10.55 4.55
C GLN A 186 -10.01 9.57 4.06
N GLN A 187 -9.65 8.33 3.69
CA GLN A 187 -10.55 7.28 3.22
C GLN A 187 -11.55 7.82 2.18
N LYS A 188 -11.02 8.46 1.11
CA LYS A 188 -11.79 9.11 0.03
C LYS A 188 -11.97 8.19 -1.18
N PHE A 189 -12.18 6.91 -0.94
CA PHE A 189 -12.59 5.91 -1.93
C PHE A 189 -14.07 5.56 -1.75
N TYR A 190 -14.66 4.94 -2.79
CA TYR A 190 -16.02 4.42 -2.76
C TYR A 190 -16.12 3.21 -3.67
N PHE A 191 -16.71 2.13 -3.17
CA PHE A 191 -16.97 0.91 -3.92
C PHE A 191 -18.46 0.75 -4.17
N GLU A 192 -18.82 0.46 -5.41
CA GLU A 192 -20.20 0.26 -5.83
C GLU A 192 -20.34 -1.16 -6.39
N TYR A 193 -21.12 -1.98 -5.71
CA TYR A 193 -21.60 -3.24 -6.26
C TYR A 193 -22.60 -2.95 -7.36
N MET A 194 -22.34 -3.45 -8.56
CA MET A 194 -23.19 -3.28 -9.74
C MET A 194 -23.89 -4.61 -10.01
N ASN A 195 -25.16 -4.71 -9.61
CA ASN A 195 -25.98 -5.83 -9.99
C ASN A 195 -26.42 -5.65 -11.45
N VAL A 196 -25.88 -6.48 -12.33
CA VAL A 196 -26.30 -6.55 -13.73
C VAL A 196 -26.82 -7.96 -13.94
N ASP A 197 -28.15 -8.08 -14.11
CA ASP A 197 -28.81 -9.36 -14.31
C ASP A 197 -28.18 -10.15 -15.46
N GLY A 198 -27.84 -11.42 -15.20
CA GLY A 198 -27.24 -12.31 -16.19
C GLY A 198 -25.74 -12.11 -16.46
N VAL A 199 -25.06 -11.18 -15.78
CA VAL A 199 -23.61 -10.95 -15.91
C VAL A 199 -22.84 -11.67 -14.80
N SER A 200 -21.99 -12.62 -15.20
CA SER A 200 -21.06 -13.32 -14.31
C SER A 200 -19.64 -13.23 -14.89
N PRO A 201 -18.60 -12.91 -14.11
CA PRO A 201 -18.67 -12.49 -12.71
C PRO A 201 -19.31 -11.10 -12.52
N ALA A 202 -19.75 -10.80 -11.30
CA ALA A 202 -20.32 -9.51 -10.92
C ALA A 202 -19.35 -8.34 -11.21
N LYS A 203 -19.86 -7.12 -11.32
CA LYS A 203 -19.04 -5.92 -11.52
C LYS A 203 -18.97 -5.08 -10.26
N VAL A 204 -17.78 -4.54 -9.99
CA VAL A 204 -17.55 -3.55 -8.94
C VAL A 204 -16.94 -2.30 -9.55
N ARG A 205 -17.52 -1.15 -9.29
CA ARG A 205 -16.93 0.14 -9.61
C ARG A 205 -16.19 0.69 -8.41
N ALA A 206 -14.95 1.14 -8.61
CA ALA A 206 -14.16 1.81 -7.59
C ALA A 206 -13.90 3.26 -7.99
N VAL A 207 -14.25 4.22 -7.13
CA VAL A 207 -14.14 5.65 -7.42
C VAL A 207 -13.38 6.37 -6.32
N ASN A 208 -12.50 7.30 -6.70
CA ASN A 208 -11.92 8.22 -5.74
C ASN A 208 -12.78 9.47 -5.60
N LYS A 209 -13.08 9.86 -4.35
CA LYS A 209 -13.79 11.10 -4.04
C LYS A 209 -12.81 12.28 -3.98
N PHE A 210 -13.28 13.47 -4.29
CA PHE A 210 -12.47 14.69 -4.24
C PHE A 210 -11.90 14.95 -2.84
N SER A 211 -10.65 15.42 -2.80
CA SER A 211 -9.98 15.90 -1.59
C SER A 211 -8.97 17.00 -1.92
N LEU A 212 -8.90 18.02 -1.05
CA LEU A 212 -7.86 19.06 -1.11
C LEU A 212 -6.46 18.56 -0.70
N VAL A 213 -6.39 17.46 0.04
CA VAL A 213 -5.11 16.83 0.45
C VAL A 213 -4.38 16.22 -0.75
N GLY A 214 -5.11 15.85 -1.79
CA GLY A 214 -4.55 15.09 -2.91
C GLY A 214 -4.41 13.59 -2.60
N PHE A 215 -3.60 12.89 -3.37
CA PHE A 215 -3.28 11.45 -3.26
C PHE A 215 -4.47 10.49 -3.44
N THR A 216 -5.69 10.98 -3.72
CA THR A 216 -6.90 10.13 -3.75
C THR A 216 -6.84 9.02 -4.79
N LYS A 217 -6.12 9.19 -5.90
CA LYS A 217 -5.91 8.13 -6.90
C LYS A 217 -4.99 7.03 -6.39
N MET A 218 -3.92 7.40 -5.67
CA MET A 218 -3.02 6.44 -5.03
C MET A 218 -3.75 5.71 -3.90
N ASP A 219 -4.48 6.44 -3.04
CA ASP A 219 -5.32 5.88 -1.99
C ASP A 219 -6.36 4.88 -2.56
N LEU A 220 -6.94 5.18 -3.74
CA LEU A 220 -7.85 4.26 -4.42
C LEU A 220 -7.15 2.97 -4.83
N GLY A 221 -5.94 3.05 -5.38
CA GLY A 221 -5.14 1.87 -5.73
C GLY A 221 -4.84 0.99 -4.51
N ILE A 222 -4.45 1.61 -3.39
CA ILE A 222 -4.23 0.93 -2.10
C ILE A 222 -5.52 0.23 -1.64
N ALA A 223 -6.65 0.95 -1.66
CA ALA A 223 -7.95 0.41 -1.24
C ALA A 223 -8.44 -0.72 -2.16
N LYS A 224 -8.18 -0.64 -3.48
CA LYS A 224 -8.48 -1.73 -4.44
C LYS A 224 -7.68 -2.99 -4.15
N CYS A 225 -6.41 -2.86 -3.76
CA CYS A 225 -5.58 -3.99 -3.35
C CYS A 225 -6.20 -4.72 -2.16
N HIS A 226 -6.57 -3.99 -1.11
CA HIS A 226 -7.22 -4.55 0.08
C HIS A 226 -8.58 -5.17 -0.27
N PHE A 227 -9.40 -4.46 -1.06
CA PHE A 227 -10.70 -4.95 -1.50
C PHE A 227 -10.61 -6.29 -2.22
N GLU A 228 -9.67 -6.43 -3.19
CA GLU A 228 -9.48 -7.69 -3.93
C GLU A 228 -9.10 -8.85 -3.02
N ILE A 229 -8.26 -8.60 -2.00
CA ILE A 229 -7.86 -9.63 -1.03
C ILE A 229 -9.06 -10.07 -0.21
N GLY A 230 -9.86 -9.13 0.31
CA GLY A 230 -11.02 -9.46 1.13
C GLY A 230 -12.18 -10.05 0.36
N ALA A 231 -12.39 -9.59 -0.88
CA ALA A 231 -13.50 -10.05 -1.73
C ALA A 231 -13.24 -11.39 -2.41
N GLY A 232 -11.98 -11.75 -2.66
CA GLY A 232 -11.61 -12.82 -3.59
C GLY A 232 -11.74 -12.35 -5.04
N LYS A 233 -10.61 -12.32 -5.74
CA LYS A 233 -10.51 -11.75 -7.10
C LYS A 233 -11.37 -12.49 -8.13
N GLU A 234 -11.70 -13.73 -7.89
CA GLU A 234 -12.54 -14.60 -8.73
C GLU A 234 -14.02 -14.23 -8.71
N ASN A 235 -14.47 -13.47 -7.70
CA ASN A 235 -15.89 -13.17 -7.49
C ASN A 235 -16.41 -11.99 -8.34
N PHE A 236 -15.50 -11.17 -8.90
CA PHE A 236 -15.91 -9.96 -9.62
C PHE A 236 -14.89 -9.51 -10.66
N THR A 237 -15.29 -8.53 -11.46
CA THR A 237 -14.40 -7.74 -12.33
C THR A 237 -14.58 -6.26 -12.03
N TRP A 238 -13.50 -5.48 -12.19
CA TRP A 238 -13.60 -4.03 -12.10
C TRP A 238 -14.42 -3.47 -13.27
N ALA A 239 -15.39 -2.63 -12.98
CA ALA A 239 -16.05 -1.81 -13.99
C ALA A 239 -15.13 -0.64 -14.39
N GLU A 240 -15.18 -0.25 -15.67
CA GLU A 240 -14.51 0.94 -16.20
C GLU A 240 -15.16 2.24 -15.70
#